data_09a0800ba7558ffba8c92e2d259a000b
#
_entry.id   09a0800ba7558ffba8c92e2d259a000b
#
_cell.length_a   1.000
_cell.length_b   1.000
_cell.length_c   1.000
_cell.angle_alpha   90.00
_cell.angle_beta   90.00
_cell.angle_gamma   90.00
#
_symmetry.space_group_name_H-M   'P 1'
#
loop_
_entity.id
_entity.type
_entity.pdbx_description
1 polymer ?
#
loop_
_entity_poly.entity_id
_entity_poly.type
_entity_poly.pdbx_seq_one_letter_code
_entity_poly.pdbx_strand_id
1 'polypeptide(L)'
;MTQSYNIHLGDDARQRATGRAPIDDIRGTLVRSLNPLIAALALVGCLTPWAVPAAGSNRGLASASPTTPFTRLYVFGDSYSDIGAGYVDGNGPTAAAYLGWLMGLQITSSKAPDAAGKSLVFAVSGAGTGEGEGHRVKEALLGYGMLNQVRDFASRVKAGDIRFDPQTTLFFIAGGLNDGRLQTQQTIANLRRLIETIRGLGGRHVTLAQLPTKIPQFAAVSLRLDPALQAFVGGEGRSLGVDLWMNHWGRDFDDVMEHPTAYGIANRTDACAGRALFDQDPTPAGDPATFFFYHEGHPSTAVHRIVGRKLFEEIKAHQ
;
A
#
# COMPACT_ATOMS: atom_id res chain seq x y z
N MET A 1 -1.29 2.69 34.54
CA MET A 1 -0.23 1.67 34.65
C MET A 1 0.40 1.57 33.26
N THR A 2 1.57 2.13 33.12
CA THR A 2 2.30 2.31 31.84
C THR A 2 3.24 1.12 31.69
N GLN A 3 2.97 0.22 30.76
CA GLN A 3 3.95 -0.82 30.40
C GLN A 3 4.78 -0.34 29.22
N SER A 4 6.03 -0.01 29.54
CA SER A 4 7.06 0.28 28.55
C SER A 4 7.67 -1.04 28.07
N TYR A 5 7.57 -1.34 26.80
CA TYR A 5 8.32 -2.44 26.19
C TYR A 5 9.72 -1.96 25.85
N ASN A 6 10.68 -2.36 26.67
CA ASN A 6 12.11 -2.30 26.38
C ASN A 6 12.52 -3.52 25.58
N ILE A 7 12.94 -3.32 24.34
CA ILE A 7 13.65 -4.35 23.57
C ILE A 7 15.13 -4.29 23.99
N HIS A 8 15.56 -5.29 24.75
CA HIS A 8 16.96 -5.54 25.06
C HIS A 8 17.61 -6.21 23.85
N LEU A 9 18.55 -5.52 23.24
CA LEU A 9 19.56 -6.14 22.37
C LEU A 9 20.66 -6.70 23.28
N GLY A 10 20.70 -8.03 23.38
CA GLY A 10 21.77 -8.75 24.04
C GLY A 10 22.97 -8.90 23.12
N ASP A 11 24.07 -8.26 23.45
CA ASP A 11 25.41 -8.62 22.99
C ASP A 11 25.82 -9.95 23.60
N ASP A 12 26.12 -10.94 22.76
CA ASP A 12 27.03 -12.00 23.16
C ASP A 12 27.93 -12.40 21.99
N ALA A 13 29.16 -11.98 22.15
CA ALA A 13 30.23 -12.28 21.23
C ALA A 13 31.17 -13.28 21.88
N ARG A 14 31.63 -14.23 21.08
CA ARG A 14 32.84 -15.05 21.20
C ARG A 14 32.78 -16.29 22.11
N GLN A 15 32.83 -17.45 21.48
CA GLN A 15 33.91 -18.42 21.74
C GLN A 15 34.10 -19.39 20.58
N ARG A 16 35.37 -19.66 20.30
CA ARG A 16 35.99 -20.52 19.29
C ARG A 16 35.85 -22.00 19.66
N ALA A 17 35.83 -22.88 18.67
CA ALA A 17 36.68 -24.07 18.58
C ALA A 17 36.38 -24.84 17.29
N THR A 18 37.23 -24.84 16.36
CA THR A 18 38.12 -25.87 15.74
C THR A 18 37.60 -27.31 15.82
N GLY A 19 37.37 -27.92 14.66
CA GLY A 19 37.19 -29.35 14.49
C GLY A 19 37.11 -29.72 13.00
N ARG A 20 38.22 -30.23 12.46
CA ARG A 20 38.37 -30.69 11.07
C ARG A 20 38.00 -32.19 10.97
N ALA A 21 37.34 -32.51 9.84
CA ALA A 21 37.50 -33.67 8.93
C ALA A 21 36.85 -35.02 9.34
N PRO A 22 36.69 -36.01 8.43
CA PRO A 22 37.03 -36.03 7.02
C PRO A 22 35.89 -36.47 6.06
N ILE A 23 36.22 -36.40 4.82
CA ILE A 23 35.56 -36.88 3.60
C ILE A 23 35.57 -38.41 3.57
N ASP A 24 34.46 -39.04 3.20
CA ASP A 24 34.51 -40.36 2.56
C ASP A 24 33.51 -40.41 1.38
N ASP A 25 34.11 -40.80 0.29
CA ASP A 25 33.66 -41.03 -1.06
C ASP A 25 32.95 -42.40 -1.14
N ILE A 26 31.76 -42.50 -1.71
CA ILE A 26 31.27 -43.73 -2.31
C ILE A 26 30.56 -43.47 -3.61
N ARG A 27 31.24 -43.86 -4.67
CA ARG A 27 30.72 -44.04 -6.03
C ARG A 27 29.88 -45.32 -6.15
N GLY A 28 28.97 -45.28 -7.08
CA GLY A 28 28.50 -46.44 -7.85
C GLY A 28 27.08 -46.88 -7.51
N THR A 29 26.14 -46.97 -8.37
CA THR A 29 26.05 -47.86 -9.52
C THR A 29 24.78 -47.56 -10.32
N LEU A 30 24.94 -47.49 -11.61
CA LEU A 30 23.89 -47.57 -12.66
C LEU A 30 23.20 -48.96 -12.60
N VAL A 31 21.87 -49.01 -12.77
CA VAL A 31 21.21 -50.07 -13.55
C VAL A 31 20.00 -49.52 -14.32
N ARG A 32 20.05 -49.85 -15.59
CA ARG A 32 19.08 -49.68 -16.66
C ARG A 32 17.84 -50.59 -16.48
N SER A 33 16.72 -50.15 -17.04
CA SER A 33 16.03 -50.79 -18.16
C SER A 33 14.53 -50.98 -17.97
N LEU A 34 13.87 -50.53 -19.00
CA LEU A 34 12.86 -51.14 -19.88
C LEU A 34 11.37 -50.84 -19.58
N ASN A 35 10.81 -50.06 -20.51
CA ASN A 35 9.45 -50.09 -21.05
C ASN A 35 9.18 -51.47 -21.77
N PRO A 36 7.98 -51.79 -22.30
CA PRO A 36 6.63 -51.21 -22.28
C PRO A 36 5.52 -52.25 -22.12
N LEU A 37 4.24 -51.91 -22.05
CA LEU A 37 3.19 -52.55 -22.81
C LEU A 37 1.80 -51.87 -22.65
N ILE A 38 1.29 -51.52 -23.75
CA ILE A 38 0.00 -51.10 -24.23
C ILE A 38 -1.14 -51.98 -23.72
N ALA A 39 -2.22 -51.39 -23.25
CA ALA A 39 -3.57 -51.99 -23.35
C ALA A 39 -4.58 -50.86 -23.60
N ALA A 40 -5.06 -50.82 -24.83
CA ALA A 40 -6.18 -50.01 -25.26
C ALA A 40 -7.49 -50.65 -24.78
N LEU A 41 -8.29 -49.89 -24.06
CA LEU A 41 -9.73 -50.21 -23.87
C LEU A 41 -10.53 -49.04 -24.42
N ALA A 42 -11.18 -49.30 -25.57
CA ALA A 42 -12.18 -48.41 -26.15
C ALA A 42 -13.47 -48.52 -25.36
N LEU A 43 -13.87 -47.45 -24.69
CA LEU A 43 -15.23 -47.26 -24.17
C LEU A 43 -15.90 -46.18 -25.00
N VAL A 44 -16.83 -46.63 -25.83
CA VAL A 44 -17.81 -45.80 -26.55
C VAL A 44 -18.77 -45.23 -25.50
N GLY A 45 -18.64 -43.98 -25.16
CA GLY A 45 -19.56 -43.25 -24.32
C GLY A 45 -20.20 -42.11 -25.10
N CYS A 46 -21.51 -42.15 -25.21
CA CYS A 46 -22.36 -41.19 -25.89
C CYS A 46 -22.03 -39.75 -25.48
N LEU A 47 -21.51 -38.97 -26.40
CA LEU A 47 -21.40 -37.52 -26.28
C LEU A 47 -22.75 -36.89 -26.60
N THR A 48 -23.53 -36.56 -25.57
CA THR A 48 -24.55 -35.53 -25.71
C THR A 48 -23.83 -34.16 -25.75
N PRO A 49 -24.07 -33.33 -26.78
CA PRO A 49 -23.52 -32.00 -26.77
C PRO A 49 -24.23 -31.16 -25.69
N TRP A 50 -23.52 -30.82 -24.63
CA TRP A 50 -23.96 -29.73 -23.78
C TRP A 50 -23.95 -28.47 -24.61
N ALA A 51 -25.13 -27.91 -24.85
CA ALA A 51 -25.28 -26.60 -25.44
C ALA A 51 -24.65 -25.60 -24.48
N VAL A 52 -23.47 -25.06 -24.86
CA VAL A 52 -22.92 -23.88 -24.23
C VAL A 52 -23.90 -22.75 -24.47
N PRO A 53 -24.46 -22.10 -23.42
CA PRO A 53 -25.28 -20.93 -23.64
C PRO A 53 -24.42 -19.91 -24.39
N ALA A 54 -24.93 -19.44 -25.52
CA ALA A 54 -24.33 -18.40 -26.32
C ALA A 54 -23.96 -17.25 -25.38
N ALA A 55 -22.69 -16.84 -25.42
CA ALA A 55 -22.20 -15.67 -24.73
C ALA A 55 -23.17 -14.52 -25.04
N GLY A 56 -23.89 -14.10 -23.99
CA GLY A 56 -24.73 -12.92 -24.08
C GLY A 56 -23.85 -11.78 -24.58
N SER A 57 -24.27 -11.14 -25.63
CA SER A 57 -23.69 -9.97 -26.22
C SER A 57 -23.30 -9.02 -25.08
N ASN A 58 -22.01 -8.80 -24.87
CA ASN A 58 -21.47 -7.65 -24.13
C ASN A 58 -21.99 -6.39 -24.85
N ARG A 59 -23.22 -6.02 -24.54
CA ARG A 59 -23.66 -4.65 -24.77
C ARG A 59 -22.73 -3.80 -23.96
N GLY A 60 -21.89 -3.03 -24.67
CA GLY A 60 -20.86 -2.19 -24.16
C GLY A 60 -21.27 -1.54 -22.85
N LEU A 61 -20.49 -1.80 -21.80
CA LEU A 61 -20.32 -0.83 -20.75
C LEU A 61 -19.84 0.42 -21.50
N ALA A 62 -20.78 1.33 -21.78
CA ALA A 62 -20.44 2.65 -22.23
C ALA A 62 -19.35 3.11 -21.26
N SER A 63 -18.16 3.38 -21.77
CA SER A 63 -17.08 4.00 -21.05
C SER A 63 -17.68 5.24 -20.41
N ALA A 64 -18.04 5.15 -19.14
CA ALA A 64 -18.44 6.31 -18.38
C ALA A 64 -17.26 7.26 -18.49
N SER A 65 -17.50 8.44 -19.03
CA SER A 65 -16.50 9.50 -19.08
C SER A 65 -15.89 9.64 -17.71
N PRO A 66 -14.55 9.79 -17.58
CA PRO A 66 -13.92 9.93 -16.29
C PRO A 66 -14.64 11.02 -15.51
N THR A 67 -15.16 10.69 -14.34
CA THR A 67 -15.96 11.60 -13.52
C THR A 67 -15.07 12.61 -12.77
N THR A 68 -13.76 12.56 -13.00
CA THR A 68 -12.77 13.51 -12.48
C THR A 68 -11.91 14.03 -13.63
N PRO A 69 -11.35 15.26 -13.55
CA PRO A 69 -10.48 15.81 -14.58
C PRO A 69 -9.11 15.15 -14.58
N PHE A 70 -8.81 14.35 -13.55
CA PHE A 70 -7.49 13.75 -13.38
C PHE A 70 -7.34 12.48 -14.21
N THR A 71 -6.32 12.47 -15.05
CA THR A 71 -5.95 11.34 -15.91
C THR A 71 -4.73 10.58 -15.38
N ARG A 72 -4.15 11.06 -14.27
CA ARG A 72 -2.98 10.48 -13.62
C ARG A 72 -3.04 10.68 -12.10
N LEU A 73 -2.57 9.67 -11.36
CA LEU A 73 -2.46 9.70 -9.91
C LEU A 73 -1.07 9.20 -9.49
N TYR A 74 -0.37 9.99 -8.69
CA TYR A 74 0.86 9.58 -8.01
C TYR A 74 0.68 9.64 -6.50
N VAL A 75 1.02 8.55 -5.81
CA VAL A 75 0.78 8.36 -4.38
C VAL A 75 2.10 8.21 -3.65
N PHE A 76 2.28 8.98 -2.57
CA PHE A 76 3.41 8.90 -1.64
C PHE A 76 2.87 8.66 -0.23
N GLY A 77 3.51 7.75 0.52
CA GLY A 77 3.00 7.41 1.85
C GLY A 77 3.67 6.20 2.47
N ASP A 78 2.92 5.62 3.39
CA ASP A 78 3.33 4.47 4.20
C ASP A 78 2.49 3.22 3.90
N SER A 79 2.41 2.28 4.88
CA SER A 79 1.70 1.01 4.77
C SER A 79 0.22 1.14 4.41
N TYR A 80 -0.43 2.23 4.78
CA TYR A 80 -1.84 2.47 4.47
C TYR A 80 -2.09 2.82 3.00
N SER A 81 -1.03 3.11 2.25
CA SER A 81 -1.06 3.42 0.82
C SER A 81 -0.23 2.47 -0.03
N ASP A 82 0.66 1.65 0.56
CA ASP A 82 1.49 0.68 -0.13
C ASP A 82 0.63 -0.38 -0.86
N ILE A 83 0.99 -0.70 -2.10
CA ILE A 83 0.33 -1.74 -2.92
C ILE A 83 1.34 -2.74 -3.48
N GLY A 84 2.51 -2.88 -2.86
CA GLY A 84 3.52 -3.86 -3.22
C GLY A 84 4.86 -3.27 -3.67
N ALA A 85 5.16 -1.98 -3.38
CA ALA A 85 6.51 -1.44 -3.55
C ALA A 85 7.48 -2.04 -2.52
N GLY A 86 6.98 -2.32 -1.31
CA GLY A 86 7.63 -3.03 -0.24
C GLY A 86 6.76 -4.20 0.23
N TYR A 87 6.21 -4.08 1.43
CA TYR A 87 5.27 -5.03 2.00
C TYR A 87 3.90 -4.42 2.14
N VAL A 88 2.87 -5.12 1.67
CA VAL A 88 1.47 -4.72 1.86
C VAL A 88 0.97 -5.29 3.19
N ASP A 89 0.68 -4.44 4.15
CA ASP A 89 0.22 -4.80 5.48
C ASP A 89 -1.30 -5.12 5.52
N GLY A 90 -1.77 -5.95 4.59
CA GLY A 90 -3.19 -6.27 4.49
C GLY A 90 -3.46 -7.48 3.61
N ASN A 91 -4.74 -7.75 3.37
CA ASN A 91 -5.22 -8.85 2.54
C ASN A 91 -5.61 -8.41 1.11
N GLY A 92 -5.13 -7.26 0.67
CA GLY A 92 -5.43 -6.77 -0.67
C GLY A 92 -5.15 -5.27 -0.84
N PRO A 93 -5.74 -4.66 -1.87
CA PRO A 93 -5.49 -3.28 -2.23
C PRO A 93 -5.81 -2.28 -1.12
N THR A 94 -5.04 -1.19 -1.07
CA THR A 94 -5.27 -0.06 -0.17
C THR A 94 -6.25 0.95 -0.77
N ALA A 95 -6.69 1.92 0.04
CA ALA A 95 -7.63 2.97 -0.38
C ALA A 95 -7.13 3.75 -1.61
N ALA A 96 -5.81 3.96 -1.73
CA ALA A 96 -5.21 4.63 -2.89
C ALA A 96 -5.41 3.85 -4.20
N ALA A 97 -5.34 2.52 -4.17
CA ALA A 97 -5.62 1.70 -5.35
C ALA A 97 -7.10 1.77 -5.74
N TYR A 98 -8.01 1.64 -4.76
CA TYR A 98 -9.44 1.77 -5.01
C TYR A 98 -9.81 3.14 -5.57
N LEU A 99 -9.22 4.22 -5.03
CA LEU A 99 -9.37 5.56 -5.57
C LEU A 99 -8.96 5.61 -7.05
N GLY A 100 -7.77 5.11 -7.38
CA GLY A 100 -7.27 5.11 -8.77
C GLY A 100 -8.22 4.36 -9.72
N TRP A 101 -8.73 3.19 -9.32
CA TRP A 101 -9.67 2.41 -10.14
C TRP A 101 -11.01 3.11 -10.32
N LEU A 102 -11.56 3.74 -9.28
CA LEU A 102 -12.80 4.52 -9.36
C LEU A 102 -12.66 5.74 -10.27
N MET A 103 -11.46 6.33 -10.34
CA MET A 103 -11.11 7.37 -11.31
C MET A 103 -10.92 6.83 -12.74
N GLY A 104 -11.04 5.53 -12.96
CA GLY A 104 -10.80 4.90 -14.26
C GLY A 104 -9.33 4.75 -14.63
N LEU A 105 -8.41 4.85 -13.67
CA LEU A 105 -6.97 4.84 -13.89
C LEU A 105 -6.37 3.43 -13.77
N GLN A 106 -5.38 3.14 -14.59
CA GLN A 106 -4.48 2.02 -14.37
C GLN A 106 -3.45 2.44 -13.33
N ILE A 107 -3.52 1.85 -12.13
CA ILE A 107 -2.63 2.14 -11.01
C ILE A 107 -1.84 0.89 -10.60
N THR A 108 -0.55 1.05 -10.34
CA THR A 108 0.33 -0.03 -9.91
C THR A 108 1.44 0.50 -8.99
N SER A 109 2.19 -0.41 -8.37
CA SER A 109 3.40 -0.03 -7.62
C SER A 109 4.44 0.59 -8.54
N SER A 110 5.14 1.61 -8.05
CA SER A 110 6.27 2.22 -8.77
C SER A 110 7.41 1.25 -9.06
N LYS A 111 7.47 0.11 -8.35
CA LYS A 111 8.47 -0.96 -8.53
C LYS A 111 7.99 -2.08 -9.48
N ALA A 112 6.74 -2.03 -9.95
CA ALA A 112 6.23 -3.04 -10.86
C ALA A 112 6.94 -2.98 -12.22
N PRO A 113 7.23 -4.11 -12.87
CA PRO A 113 7.91 -4.13 -14.16
C PRO A 113 7.11 -3.46 -15.28
N ASP A 114 5.78 -3.40 -15.13
CA ASP A 114 4.84 -2.79 -16.07
C ASP A 114 4.36 -1.38 -15.66
N ALA A 115 5.18 -0.66 -14.87
CA ALA A 115 4.84 0.65 -14.32
C ALA A 115 4.76 1.77 -15.37
N ALA A 116 5.36 1.58 -16.55
CA ALA A 116 5.42 2.60 -17.59
C ALA A 116 4.02 3.05 -18.04
N GLY A 117 3.81 4.35 -18.12
CA GLY A 117 2.55 4.95 -18.60
C GLY A 117 1.35 4.81 -17.66
N LYS A 118 1.52 4.26 -16.45
CA LYS A 118 0.46 4.09 -15.46
C LYS A 118 0.51 5.16 -14.36
N SER A 119 -0.57 5.25 -13.58
CA SER A 119 -0.57 5.89 -12.27
C SER A 119 0.26 5.04 -11.30
N LEU A 120 1.03 5.66 -10.42
CA LEU A 120 2.02 4.94 -9.62
C LEU A 120 1.88 5.23 -8.12
N VAL A 121 2.01 4.16 -7.34
CA VAL A 121 2.15 4.24 -5.88
C VAL A 121 3.62 4.06 -5.52
N PHE A 122 4.20 5.09 -4.91
CA PHE A 122 5.56 5.10 -4.37
C PHE A 122 5.60 4.74 -2.89
N ALA A 123 4.44 4.70 -2.23
CA ALA A 123 4.30 4.39 -0.83
C ALA A 123 4.96 3.07 -0.45
N VAL A 124 5.59 3.02 0.72
CA VAL A 124 6.27 1.84 1.26
C VAL A 124 5.92 1.68 2.74
N SER A 125 5.54 0.48 3.13
CA SER A 125 5.22 0.13 4.52
C SER A 125 6.31 0.57 5.49
N GLY A 126 5.89 1.18 6.61
CA GLY A 126 6.81 1.69 7.63
C GLY A 126 7.50 3.02 7.30
N ALA A 127 7.20 3.64 6.16
CA ALA A 127 7.81 4.91 5.79
C ALA A 127 7.43 6.04 6.74
N GLY A 128 8.42 6.77 7.26
CA GLY A 128 8.24 8.10 7.84
C GLY A 128 8.26 9.18 6.76
N THR A 129 7.89 10.42 7.12
CA THR A 129 7.90 11.55 6.17
C THR A 129 9.28 11.96 5.70
N GLY A 130 10.32 11.69 6.49
CA GLY A 130 11.73 12.05 6.23
C GLY A 130 12.43 11.15 5.23
N GLU A 131 13.77 11.28 5.23
CA GLU A 131 14.66 10.36 4.54
C GLU A 131 14.80 9.06 5.34
N GLY A 132 14.93 7.94 4.63
CA GLY A 132 15.17 6.62 5.20
C GLY A 132 15.42 5.63 4.09
N GLU A 133 16.60 5.02 4.07
CA GLU A 133 16.96 4.02 3.03
C GLU A 133 16.17 2.73 3.14
N GLY A 134 15.42 2.58 4.24
CA GLY A 134 14.68 1.36 4.55
C GLY A 134 15.59 0.22 4.96
N HIS A 135 14.97 -0.90 5.23
CA HIS A 135 15.65 -2.16 5.52
C HIS A 135 14.86 -3.33 4.93
N ARG A 136 15.53 -4.43 4.66
CA ARG A 136 14.86 -5.63 4.15
C ARG A 136 14.51 -6.59 5.29
N VAL A 137 13.27 -7.08 5.24
CA VAL A 137 12.81 -8.22 6.02
C VAL A 137 12.40 -9.27 5.00
N LYS A 138 13.14 -10.37 4.94
CA LYS A 138 13.03 -11.32 3.82
C LYS A 138 13.16 -10.56 2.49
N GLU A 139 12.19 -10.67 1.59
CA GLU A 139 12.20 -9.97 0.30
C GLU A 139 11.56 -8.57 0.33
N ALA A 140 10.88 -8.20 1.42
CA ALA A 140 10.17 -6.93 1.53
C ALA A 140 11.11 -5.79 1.93
N LEU A 141 10.97 -4.64 1.27
CA LEU A 141 11.60 -3.38 1.68
C LEU A 141 10.63 -2.63 2.60
N LEU A 142 11.06 -2.31 3.81
CA LEU A 142 10.30 -1.56 4.80
C LEU A 142 10.99 -0.24 5.16
N GLY A 143 10.21 0.78 5.51
CA GLY A 143 10.75 2.02 6.06
C GLY A 143 11.45 2.94 5.05
N TYR A 144 11.24 2.75 3.75
CA TYR A 144 11.78 3.63 2.72
C TYR A 144 11.08 4.98 2.75
N GLY A 145 11.75 6.00 3.26
CA GLY A 145 11.20 7.30 3.62
C GLY A 145 10.55 8.07 2.47
N MET A 146 9.56 8.91 2.79
CA MET A 146 8.78 9.62 1.78
C MET A 146 9.63 10.62 0.97
N LEU A 147 10.68 11.21 1.56
CA LEU A 147 11.62 12.05 0.80
C LEU A 147 12.43 11.23 -0.20
N ASN A 148 12.71 9.95 0.09
CA ASN A 148 13.33 9.05 -0.88
C ASN A 148 12.35 8.69 -2.00
N GLN A 149 11.07 8.43 -1.66
CA GLN A 149 10.02 8.14 -2.63
C GLN A 149 9.85 9.27 -3.65
N VAL A 150 9.79 10.53 -3.20
CA VAL A 150 9.67 11.67 -4.12
C VAL A 150 10.96 11.93 -4.89
N ARG A 151 12.13 11.62 -4.33
CA ARG A 151 13.42 11.67 -5.05
C ARG A 151 13.45 10.64 -6.19
N ASP A 152 12.96 9.41 -5.96
CA ASP A 152 12.82 8.39 -7.01
C ASP A 152 11.87 8.86 -8.11
N PHE A 153 10.71 9.41 -7.74
CA PHE A 153 9.81 10.03 -8.70
C PHE A 153 10.50 11.10 -9.53
N ALA A 154 11.18 12.05 -8.86
CA ALA A 154 11.88 13.15 -9.51
C ALA A 154 12.97 12.67 -10.48
N SER A 155 13.71 11.63 -10.09
CA SER A 155 14.75 11.03 -10.93
C SER A 155 14.15 10.44 -12.21
N ARG A 156 13.03 9.72 -12.09
CA ARG A 156 12.32 9.13 -13.25
C ARG A 156 11.68 10.18 -14.16
N VAL A 157 11.18 11.27 -13.60
CA VAL A 157 10.68 12.42 -14.41
C VAL A 157 11.82 13.06 -15.19
N LYS A 158 12.97 13.31 -14.54
CA LYS A 158 14.16 13.88 -15.19
C LYS A 158 14.75 12.97 -16.26
N ALA A 159 14.70 11.65 -16.06
CA ALA A 159 15.12 10.66 -17.04
C ALA A 159 14.13 10.51 -18.22
N GLY A 160 12.92 11.07 -18.11
CA GLY A 160 11.87 10.94 -19.13
C GLY A 160 11.05 9.64 -19.04
N ASP A 161 11.29 8.81 -18.00
CA ASP A 161 10.55 7.56 -17.74
C ASP A 161 9.13 7.83 -17.27
N ILE A 162 8.93 8.94 -16.56
CA ILE A 162 7.62 9.44 -16.16
C ILE A 162 7.36 10.75 -16.87
N ARG A 163 6.21 10.81 -17.57
CA ARG A 163 5.66 12.03 -18.16
C ARG A 163 4.25 12.20 -17.66
N PHE A 164 3.89 13.41 -17.31
CA PHE A 164 2.56 13.75 -16.83
C PHE A 164 2.14 15.16 -17.27
N ASP A 165 0.84 15.36 -17.39
CA ASP A 165 0.25 16.69 -17.60
C ASP A 165 -0.03 17.33 -16.24
N PRO A 166 0.57 18.50 -15.93
CA PRO A 166 0.33 19.22 -14.68
C PRO A 166 -1.14 19.54 -14.39
N GLN A 167 -1.94 19.72 -15.41
CA GLN A 167 -3.35 20.12 -15.27
C GLN A 167 -4.27 18.95 -14.93
N THR A 168 -3.86 17.73 -15.28
CA THR A 168 -4.70 16.54 -15.12
C THR A 168 -4.04 15.48 -14.25
N THR A 169 -3.00 15.84 -13.47
CA THR A 169 -2.31 14.93 -12.56
C THR A 169 -2.57 15.31 -11.11
N LEU A 170 -3.05 14.33 -10.34
CA LEU A 170 -3.22 14.43 -8.90
C LEU A 170 -2.05 13.77 -8.17
N PHE A 171 -1.51 14.48 -7.18
CA PHE A 171 -0.52 13.97 -6.23
C PHE A 171 -1.20 13.77 -4.88
N PHE A 172 -1.28 12.51 -4.43
CA PHE A 172 -1.88 12.12 -3.16
C PHE A 172 -0.77 11.81 -2.16
N ILE A 173 -0.77 12.49 -1.03
CA ILE A 173 0.23 12.36 0.02
C ILE A 173 -0.47 11.91 1.30
N ALA A 174 -0.11 10.73 1.83
CA ALA A 174 -0.61 10.19 3.08
C ALA A 174 0.55 9.69 3.93
N GLY A 175 0.99 10.49 4.88
CA GLY A 175 2.13 10.13 5.72
C GLY A 175 2.18 10.90 7.03
N GLY A 176 2.92 10.35 7.97
CA GLY A 176 3.06 10.86 9.33
C GLY A 176 2.72 9.82 10.39
N LEU A 177 2.05 8.72 10.05
CA LEU A 177 1.71 7.67 11.02
C LEU A 177 2.95 7.06 11.70
N ASN A 178 4.07 7.00 10.96
CA ASN A 178 5.34 6.46 11.48
C ASN A 178 6.25 7.54 12.09
N ASP A 179 5.80 8.79 12.20
CA ASP A 179 6.58 9.92 12.72
C ASP A 179 6.47 10.08 14.25
N GLY A 180 6.13 9.02 14.97
CA GLY A 180 5.93 9.07 16.44
C GLY A 180 7.13 9.66 17.20
N ARG A 181 8.35 9.50 16.66
CA ARG A 181 9.60 10.01 17.28
C ARG A 181 10.04 11.37 16.74
N LEU A 182 9.46 11.87 15.66
CA LEU A 182 9.81 13.17 15.09
C LEU A 182 9.06 14.29 15.81
N GLN A 183 9.70 15.45 15.88
CA GLN A 183 9.01 16.68 16.26
C GLN A 183 8.00 17.07 15.17
N THR A 184 6.87 17.65 15.57
CA THR A 184 5.81 18.07 14.63
C THR A 184 6.35 18.97 13.51
N GLN A 185 7.22 19.92 13.87
CA GLN A 185 7.85 20.85 12.91
C GLN A 185 8.70 20.12 11.87
N GLN A 186 9.35 19.02 12.26
CA GLN A 186 10.16 18.22 11.33
C GLN A 186 9.26 17.48 10.33
N THR A 187 8.14 16.89 10.79
CA THR A 187 7.15 16.28 9.90
C THR A 187 6.63 17.30 8.88
N ILE A 188 6.23 18.50 9.33
CA ILE A 188 5.77 19.59 8.44
C ILE A 188 6.86 20.00 7.45
N ALA A 189 8.11 20.16 7.90
CA ALA A 189 9.23 20.50 7.01
C ALA A 189 9.49 19.43 5.94
N ASN A 190 9.38 18.16 6.30
CA ASN A 190 9.52 17.05 5.36
C ASN A 190 8.40 17.07 4.29
N LEU A 191 7.15 17.23 4.70
CA LEU A 191 6.00 17.31 3.79
C LEU A 191 6.10 18.55 2.87
N ARG A 192 6.51 19.69 3.40
CA ARG A 192 6.82 20.89 2.60
C ARG A 192 7.85 20.56 1.52
N ARG A 193 8.98 19.98 1.89
CA ARG A 193 10.06 19.63 0.95
C ARG A 193 9.60 18.65 -0.13
N LEU A 194 8.73 17.69 0.23
CA LEU A 194 8.11 16.77 -0.71
C LEU A 194 7.25 17.53 -1.73
N ILE A 195 6.36 18.42 -1.27
CA ILE A 195 5.49 19.23 -2.13
C ILE A 195 6.30 20.20 -3.01
N GLU A 196 7.32 20.86 -2.46
CA GLU A 196 8.24 21.71 -3.23
C GLU A 196 8.95 20.93 -4.35
N THR A 197 9.32 19.67 -4.08
CA THR A 197 9.90 18.80 -5.11
C THR A 197 8.90 18.51 -6.22
N ILE A 198 7.65 18.17 -5.89
CA ILE A 198 6.57 17.95 -6.86
C ILE A 198 6.34 19.21 -7.69
N ARG A 199 6.22 20.36 -7.04
CA ARG A 199 6.06 21.65 -7.71
C ARG A 199 7.21 21.96 -8.66
N GLY A 200 8.45 21.73 -8.22
CA GLY A 200 9.65 21.96 -9.04
C GLY A 200 9.70 21.11 -10.32
N LEU A 201 8.93 20.03 -10.36
CA LEU A 201 8.74 19.17 -11.54
C LEU A 201 7.50 19.56 -12.36
N GLY A 202 6.78 20.60 -11.98
CA GLY A 202 5.59 21.08 -12.66
C GLY A 202 4.27 20.57 -12.06
N GLY A 203 4.28 19.78 -10.99
CA GLY A 203 3.06 19.31 -10.32
C GLY A 203 2.24 20.47 -9.78
N ARG A 204 0.90 20.39 -9.88
CA ARG A 204 -0.01 21.48 -9.52
C ARG A 204 -1.08 21.09 -8.51
N HIS A 205 -1.69 19.91 -8.65
CA HIS A 205 -2.79 19.48 -7.79
C HIS A 205 -2.25 18.47 -6.76
N VAL A 206 -2.23 18.89 -5.51
CA VAL A 206 -1.69 18.10 -4.40
C VAL A 206 -2.73 17.98 -3.30
N THR A 207 -3.04 16.77 -2.88
CA THR A 207 -3.90 16.53 -1.73
C THR A 207 -3.12 15.85 -0.62
N LEU A 208 -3.24 16.41 0.59
CA LEU A 208 -2.61 15.88 1.81
C LEU A 208 -3.67 15.20 2.66
N ALA A 209 -3.43 13.97 3.06
CA ALA A 209 -4.35 13.20 3.87
C ALA A 209 -4.38 13.72 5.32
N GLN A 210 -5.57 13.93 5.85
CA GLN A 210 -5.81 14.01 7.28
C GLN A 210 -5.51 12.65 7.91
N LEU A 211 -4.96 12.62 9.12
CA LEU A 211 -4.59 11.35 9.78
C LEU A 211 -5.75 10.78 10.61
N PRO A 212 -5.88 9.43 10.67
CA PRO A 212 -6.91 8.78 11.49
C PRO A 212 -6.59 8.94 12.98
N THR A 213 -7.57 9.39 13.76
CA THR A 213 -7.40 9.66 15.20
C THR A 213 -8.01 8.58 16.11
N LYS A 214 -8.80 7.66 15.55
CA LYS A 214 -9.49 6.59 16.28
C LYS A 214 -8.81 5.23 16.19
N ILE A 215 -7.78 5.10 15.35
CA ILE A 215 -6.98 3.88 15.26
C ILE A 215 -5.99 3.86 16.44
N PRO A 216 -6.13 2.93 17.42
CA PRO A 216 -5.39 3.00 18.68
C PRO A 216 -3.87 3.11 18.50
N GLN A 217 -3.31 2.38 17.55
CA GLN A 217 -1.87 2.35 17.27
C GLN A 217 -1.32 3.72 16.83
N PHE A 218 -2.13 4.52 16.14
CA PHE A 218 -1.71 5.79 15.54
C PHE A 218 -2.36 7.01 16.17
N ALA A 219 -3.35 6.84 17.06
CA ALA A 219 -4.13 7.93 17.64
C ALA A 219 -3.25 9.03 18.27
N ALA A 220 -2.23 8.66 19.02
CA ALA A 220 -1.36 9.62 19.70
C ALA A 220 -0.56 10.50 18.70
N VAL A 221 0.01 9.89 17.64
CA VAL A 221 0.75 10.64 16.61
C VAL A 221 -0.20 11.48 15.77
N SER A 222 -1.36 10.93 15.41
CA SER A 222 -2.36 11.63 14.61
C SER A 222 -2.94 12.84 15.32
N LEU A 223 -3.35 12.71 16.56
CA LEU A 223 -3.86 13.83 17.39
C LEU A 223 -2.80 14.94 17.57
N ARG A 224 -1.53 14.59 17.64
CA ARG A 224 -0.43 15.55 17.72
C ARG A 224 -0.18 16.27 16.39
N LEU A 225 -0.24 15.54 15.26
CA LEU A 225 0.13 16.07 13.94
C LEU A 225 -1.03 16.78 13.24
N ASP A 226 -2.26 16.30 13.38
CA ASP A 226 -3.39 16.76 12.58
C ASP A 226 -3.65 18.27 12.66
N PRO A 227 -3.61 18.93 13.84
CA PRO A 227 -3.78 20.39 13.91
C PRO A 227 -2.68 21.14 13.13
N ALA A 228 -1.45 20.64 13.15
CA ALA A 228 -0.33 21.26 12.44
C ALA A 228 -0.42 21.05 10.92
N LEU A 229 -0.91 19.88 10.48
CA LEU A 229 -1.18 19.59 9.07
C LEU A 229 -2.28 20.50 8.53
N GLN A 230 -3.36 20.69 9.29
CA GLN A 230 -4.44 21.61 8.92
C GLN A 230 -3.94 23.06 8.83
N ALA A 231 -3.17 23.52 9.82
CA ALA A 231 -2.58 24.86 9.80
C ALA A 231 -1.61 25.03 8.63
N PHE A 232 -0.80 24.02 8.32
CA PHE A 232 0.11 24.04 7.18
C PHE A 232 -0.63 24.17 5.85
N VAL A 233 -1.65 23.35 5.60
CA VAL A 233 -2.44 23.41 4.35
C VAL A 233 -3.21 24.72 4.25
N GLY A 234 -3.85 25.16 5.33
CA GLY A 234 -4.65 26.39 5.35
C GLY A 234 -3.84 27.70 5.29
N GLY A 235 -2.57 27.65 5.69
CA GLY A 235 -1.65 28.78 5.78
C GLY A 235 -0.52 28.74 4.77
N GLU A 236 0.64 28.26 5.21
CA GLU A 236 1.87 28.26 4.43
C GLU A 236 1.79 27.46 3.12
N GLY A 237 0.99 26.38 3.11
CA GLY A 237 0.80 25.58 1.92
C GLY A 237 0.30 26.38 0.71
N ARG A 238 -0.52 27.41 0.95
CA ARG A 238 -1.00 28.31 -0.11
C ARG A 238 0.13 29.07 -0.82
N SER A 239 1.23 29.35 -0.11
CA SER A 239 2.40 30.04 -0.67
C SER A 239 3.28 29.14 -1.54
N LEU A 240 3.04 27.81 -1.52
CA LEU A 240 3.83 26.86 -2.30
C LEU A 240 3.54 26.94 -3.80
N GLY A 241 2.51 27.66 -4.24
CA GLY A 241 2.19 27.84 -5.65
C GLY A 241 1.68 26.55 -6.33
N VAL A 242 1.02 25.71 -5.56
CA VAL A 242 0.24 24.55 -5.99
C VAL A 242 -1.18 24.65 -5.45
N ASP A 243 -2.13 24.01 -6.10
CA ASP A 243 -3.46 23.77 -5.55
C ASP A 243 -3.33 22.66 -4.49
N LEU A 244 -3.21 23.09 -3.21
CA LEU A 244 -3.02 22.19 -2.07
C LEU A 244 -4.27 22.20 -1.20
N TRP A 245 -4.84 21.03 -1.00
CA TRP A 245 -5.96 20.83 -0.06
C TRP A 245 -5.77 19.59 0.81
N MET A 246 -6.51 19.56 1.93
CA MET A 246 -6.57 18.41 2.80
C MET A 246 -7.78 17.55 2.43
N ASN A 247 -7.56 16.24 2.29
CA ASN A 247 -8.64 15.27 2.12
C ASN A 247 -8.96 14.56 3.45
N HIS A 248 -10.15 13.97 3.52
CA HIS A 248 -10.71 13.35 4.72
C HIS A 248 -10.30 11.88 4.93
N TRP A 249 -9.23 11.41 4.30
CA TRP A 249 -8.78 10.03 4.37
C TRP A 249 -8.75 9.42 5.78
N GLY A 250 -8.18 10.12 6.76
CA GLY A 250 -8.14 9.66 8.15
C GLY A 250 -9.52 9.64 8.82
N ARG A 251 -10.33 10.69 8.58
CA ARG A 251 -11.71 10.74 9.08
C ARG A 251 -12.58 9.63 8.51
N ASP A 252 -12.32 9.20 7.28
CA ASP A 252 -13.06 8.11 6.66
C ASP A 252 -12.74 6.77 7.31
N PHE A 253 -11.48 6.54 7.72
CA PHE A 253 -11.14 5.39 8.58
C PHE A 253 -11.78 5.51 9.96
N ASP A 254 -11.75 6.69 10.57
CA ASP A 254 -12.36 6.94 11.87
C ASP A 254 -13.87 6.69 11.85
N ASP A 255 -14.56 7.10 10.79
CA ASP A 255 -16.00 6.86 10.62
C ASP A 255 -16.34 5.37 10.53
N VAL A 256 -15.54 4.57 9.79
CA VAL A 256 -15.72 3.11 9.77
C VAL A 256 -15.43 2.50 11.15
N MET A 257 -14.44 3.01 11.89
CA MET A 257 -14.10 2.56 13.22
C MET A 257 -15.22 2.87 14.24
N GLU A 258 -15.86 4.03 14.13
CA GLU A 258 -16.92 4.49 15.03
C GLU A 258 -18.28 3.86 14.70
N HIS A 259 -18.56 3.59 13.42
CA HIS A 259 -19.83 3.04 12.93
C HIS A 259 -19.65 1.69 12.18
N PRO A 260 -18.94 0.71 12.76
CA PRO A 260 -18.49 -0.49 12.02
C PRO A 260 -19.64 -1.30 11.41
N THR A 261 -20.76 -1.44 12.13
CA THR A 261 -21.92 -2.21 11.68
C THR A 261 -22.60 -1.59 10.44
N ALA A 262 -22.56 -0.25 10.29
CA ALA A 262 -23.08 0.43 9.11
C ALA A 262 -22.29 0.05 7.84
N TYR A 263 -21.08 -0.45 8.01
CA TYR A 263 -20.18 -0.86 6.93
C TYR A 263 -19.99 -2.38 6.83
N GLY A 264 -20.76 -3.18 7.60
CA GLY A 264 -20.65 -4.63 7.62
C GLY A 264 -19.43 -5.16 8.39
N ILE A 265 -18.78 -4.32 9.21
CA ILE A 265 -17.66 -4.71 10.05
C ILE A 265 -18.20 -5.23 11.41
N ALA A 266 -17.92 -6.49 11.71
CA ALA A 266 -18.34 -7.13 12.95
C ALA A 266 -17.26 -7.05 14.06
N ASN A 267 -15.97 -7.08 13.66
CA ASN A 267 -14.84 -6.99 14.57
C ASN A 267 -13.98 -5.77 14.23
N ARG A 268 -13.88 -4.84 15.17
CA ARG A 268 -13.09 -3.60 15.02
C ARG A 268 -11.85 -3.53 15.93
N THR A 269 -11.60 -4.57 16.71
CA THR A 269 -10.55 -4.57 17.74
C THR A 269 -9.43 -5.53 17.46
N ASP A 270 -9.76 -6.74 16.99
CA ASP A 270 -8.79 -7.79 16.81
C ASP A 270 -8.26 -7.81 15.36
N ALA A 271 -7.03 -8.27 15.21
CA ALA A 271 -6.47 -8.58 13.89
C ALA A 271 -7.10 -9.89 13.36
N CYS A 272 -7.45 -9.90 12.07
CA CYS A 272 -7.99 -11.09 11.42
C CYS A 272 -6.92 -12.18 11.24
N ALA A 273 -5.67 -11.80 10.98
CA ALA A 273 -4.54 -12.70 10.77
C ALA A 273 -3.22 -12.11 11.29
N GLY A 274 -2.28 -12.96 11.60
CA GLY A 274 -0.90 -12.56 11.87
C GLY A 274 -0.11 -12.30 10.58
N ARG A 275 1.05 -11.66 10.71
CA ARG A 275 1.93 -11.28 9.59
C ARG A 275 2.94 -12.38 9.31
N ALA A 276 2.77 -13.14 8.23
CA ALA A 276 3.72 -14.16 7.78
C ALA A 276 5.15 -13.62 7.58
N LEU A 277 5.27 -12.34 7.22
CA LEU A 277 6.57 -11.67 7.08
C LEU A 277 7.37 -11.69 8.39
N PHE A 278 6.69 -11.64 9.54
CA PHE A 278 7.27 -11.66 10.88
C PHE A 278 7.06 -13.01 11.61
N ASP A 279 6.88 -14.08 10.84
CA ASP A 279 6.71 -15.46 11.35
C ASP A 279 5.50 -15.64 12.31
N GLN A 280 4.49 -14.79 12.14
CA GLN A 280 3.19 -14.94 12.81
C GLN A 280 2.26 -15.83 11.99
N ASP A 281 1.28 -16.46 12.63
CA ASP A 281 0.28 -17.31 11.96
C ASP A 281 -0.58 -16.46 10.99
N PRO A 282 -0.52 -16.68 9.67
CA PRO A 282 -1.29 -15.93 8.70
C PRO A 282 -2.73 -16.45 8.52
N THR A 283 -3.15 -17.44 9.27
CA THR A 283 -4.49 -18.04 9.15
C THR A 283 -5.54 -17.04 9.62
N PRO A 284 -6.53 -16.67 8.77
CA PRO A 284 -7.60 -15.77 9.17
C PRO A 284 -8.47 -16.38 10.29
N ALA A 285 -8.75 -15.61 11.32
CA ALA A 285 -9.62 -15.98 12.44
C ALA A 285 -11.11 -16.00 12.06
N GLY A 286 -11.46 -15.50 10.87
CA GLY A 286 -12.84 -15.45 10.36
C GLY A 286 -12.88 -14.88 8.96
N ASP A 287 -14.06 -14.43 8.50
CA ASP A 287 -14.19 -13.74 7.21
C ASP A 287 -13.48 -12.37 7.26
N PRO A 288 -12.39 -12.17 6.52
CA PRO A 288 -11.64 -10.92 6.54
C PRO A 288 -12.46 -9.69 6.18
N ALA A 289 -13.55 -9.86 5.43
CA ALA A 289 -14.43 -8.75 5.05
C ALA A 289 -15.20 -8.15 6.23
N THR A 290 -15.30 -8.87 7.34
CA THR A 290 -16.00 -8.45 8.56
C THR A 290 -15.08 -7.87 9.63
N PHE A 291 -13.75 -7.84 9.38
CA PHE A 291 -12.77 -7.28 10.30
C PHE A 291 -12.34 -5.88 9.85
N PHE A 292 -12.21 -4.96 10.83
CA PHE A 292 -11.58 -3.68 10.55
C PHE A 292 -10.09 -3.86 10.25
N PHE A 293 -9.37 -4.57 11.15
CA PHE A 293 -7.96 -4.87 10.97
C PHE A 293 -7.76 -6.24 10.32
N TYR A 294 -6.96 -6.29 9.26
CA TYR A 294 -6.47 -7.58 8.77
C TYR A 294 -5.23 -8.02 9.55
N HIS A 295 -4.24 -7.16 9.67
CA HIS A 295 -3.13 -7.32 10.61
C HIS A 295 -3.24 -6.28 11.73
N GLU A 296 -2.54 -6.49 12.83
CA GLU A 296 -2.53 -5.53 13.93
C GLU A 296 -2.25 -4.10 13.44
N GLY A 297 -3.16 -3.18 13.72
CA GLY A 297 -3.07 -1.77 13.35
C GLY A 297 -3.24 -1.47 11.86
N HIS A 298 -3.47 -2.46 10.99
CA HIS A 298 -3.62 -2.26 9.55
C HIS A 298 -5.00 -2.73 9.06
N PRO A 299 -5.76 -1.86 8.39
CA PRO A 299 -7.12 -2.17 7.96
C PRO A 299 -7.18 -3.29 6.93
N SER A 300 -8.29 -4.02 6.91
CA SER A 300 -8.60 -4.96 5.85
C SER A 300 -8.86 -4.24 4.52
N THR A 301 -8.70 -4.96 3.41
CA THR A 301 -9.03 -4.42 2.08
C THR A 301 -10.50 -4.03 1.95
N ALA A 302 -11.41 -4.63 2.76
CA ALA A 302 -12.81 -4.24 2.81
C ALA A 302 -12.96 -2.80 3.35
N VAL A 303 -12.27 -2.46 4.42
CA VAL A 303 -12.23 -1.09 4.96
C VAL A 303 -11.56 -0.13 3.97
N HIS A 304 -10.42 -0.50 3.40
CA HIS A 304 -9.75 0.31 2.38
C HIS A 304 -10.65 0.60 1.17
N ARG A 305 -11.50 -0.34 0.75
CA ARG A 305 -12.46 -0.15 -0.34
C ARG A 305 -13.51 0.91 0.00
N ILE A 306 -14.00 0.91 1.25
CA ILE A 306 -14.94 1.92 1.74
C ILE A 306 -14.29 3.30 1.71
N VAL A 307 -13.11 3.42 2.29
CA VAL A 307 -12.35 4.69 2.35
C VAL A 307 -11.99 5.18 0.94
N GLY A 308 -11.55 4.29 0.05
CA GLY A 308 -11.23 4.65 -1.34
C GLY A 308 -12.44 5.20 -2.11
N ARG A 309 -13.65 4.68 -1.83
CA ARG A 309 -14.90 5.22 -2.40
C ARG A 309 -15.22 6.62 -1.86
N LYS A 310 -15.11 6.83 -0.54
CA LYS A 310 -15.35 8.13 0.08
C LYS A 310 -14.39 9.19 -0.47
N LEU A 311 -13.10 8.86 -0.56
CA LEU A 311 -12.09 9.71 -1.20
C LEU A 311 -12.43 10.05 -2.65
N PHE A 312 -12.91 9.08 -3.42
CA PHE A 312 -13.31 9.33 -4.80
C PHE A 312 -14.45 10.35 -4.89
N GLU A 313 -15.49 10.24 -4.06
CA GLU A 313 -16.60 11.20 -4.04
C GLU A 313 -16.12 12.60 -3.58
N GLU A 314 -15.21 12.66 -2.62
CA GLU A 314 -14.61 13.91 -2.15
C GLU A 314 -13.80 14.60 -3.27
N ILE A 315 -12.89 13.86 -3.94
CA ILE A 315 -12.06 14.39 -5.03
C ILE A 315 -12.93 14.84 -6.20
N LYS A 316 -14.01 14.11 -6.50
CA LYS A 316 -14.97 14.50 -7.51
C LYS A 316 -15.73 15.80 -7.15
N ALA A 317 -15.99 16.04 -5.87
CA ALA A 317 -16.66 17.24 -5.39
C ALA A 317 -15.73 18.47 -5.27
N HIS A 318 -14.43 18.26 -5.28
CA HIS A 318 -13.40 19.32 -5.17
C HIS A 318 -13.12 20.04 -6.50
N GLN A 319 -13.82 19.74 -7.56
CA GLN A 319 -13.63 20.27 -8.92
C GLN A 319 -14.25 21.64 -9.12
#